data_e0d589fa525de08deb90cf739f9c4255
#
_entry.id   e0d589fa525de08deb90cf739f9c4255
#
_cell.length_a   1.000
_cell.length_b   1.000
_cell.length_c   1.000
_cell.angle_alpha   90.00
_cell.angle_beta   90.00
_cell.angle_gamma   90.00
#
_symmetry.space_group_name_H-M   'P 1'
#
loop_
_entity.id
_entity.type
_entity.pdbx_description
1 polymer ?
#
loop_
_entity_poly.entity_id
_entity_poly.type
_entity_poly.pdbx_seq_one_letter_code
_entity_poly.pdbx_strand_id
1 'polypeptide(L)'
;MKKILNALFLTIITLVTFSCSDVPAPYDIEGGGNGEGPALTGDGTKENPYDIASAMTKQDNSEAWVMGYIVGCINDKSISTDAVFAPPFTNPANILIAADADETDYKKCIPVQLVSQTDVRAALN
;
A
#
# COMPACT_ATOMS: atom_id res chain seq x y z
N MET A 1 34.57 -52.59 -7.92
CA MET A 1 33.26 -52.08 -7.48
C MET A 1 33.30 -50.82 -6.64
N LYS A 2 34.29 -50.58 -5.81
CA LYS A 2 34.37 -49.35 -4.99
C LYS A 2 34.57 -48.05 -5.80
N LYS A 3 35.15 -48.11 -6.98
CA LYS A 3 35.40 -46.93 -7.84
C LYS A 3 34.16 -46.47 -8.61
N ILE A 4 33.23 -47.34 -8.88
CA ILE A 4 31.96 -47.02 -9.58
C ILE A 4 30.97 -46.39 -8.62
N LEU A 5 31.01 -46.80 -7.35
CA LEU A 5 30.14 -46.21 -6.31
C LEU A 5 30.49 -44.76 -6.00
N ASN A 6 31.81 -44.43 -6.00
CA ASN A 6 32.28 -43.08 -5.80
C ASN A 6 31.95 -42.14 -6.98
N ALA A 7 31.99 -42.67 -8.22
CA ALA A 7 31.63 -41.86 -9.38
C ALA A 7 30.11 -41.61 -9.45
N LEU A 8 29.31 -42.56 -8.99
CA LEU A 8 27.85 -42.38 -8.93
C LEU A 8 27.44 -41.40 -7.83
N PHE A 9 28.14 -41.35 -6.70
CA PHE A 9 27.89 -40.44 -5.61
C PHE A 9 28.28 -38.99 -5.95
N LEU A 10 29.35 -38.81 -6.76
CA LEU A 10 29.78 -37.48 -7.20
C LEU A 10 28.83 -36.87 -8.25
N THR A 11 28.16 -37.73 -9.06
CA THR A 11 27.22 -37.24 -10.07
C THR A 11 25.87 -36.83 -9.51
N ILE A 12 25.49 -37.31 -8.33
CA ILE A 12 24.23 -36.96 -7.67
C ILE A 12 24.33 -35.58 -6.94
N ILE A 13 25.53 -35.21 -6.52
CA ILE A 13 25.74 -33.91 -5.79
C ILE A 13 25.72 -32.71 -6.74
N THR A 14 25.93 -32.87 -8.03
CA THR A 14 25.92 -31.76 -8.99
C THR A 14 24.55 -31.42 -9.55
N LEU A 15 23.48 -32.08 -9.13
CA LEU A 15 22.10 -31.84 -9.62
C LEU A 15 21.20 -31.09 -8.66
N VAL A 16 21.72 -30.57 -7.56
CA VAL A 16 20.91 -29.88 -6.51
C VAL A 16 21.15 -28.38 -6.43
N THR A 17 21.78 -27.80 -7.43
CA THR A 17 22.04 -26.34 -7.41
C THR A 17 21.31 -25.53 -8.48
N PHE A 18 20.11 -25.97 -8.86
CA PHE A 18 19.23 -25.13 -9.67
C PHE A 18 17.83 -25.11 -9.08
N SER A 19 17.70 -24.38 -7.98
CA SER A 19 16.41 -23.91 -7.52
C SER A 19 16.58 -22.62 -6.77
N CYS A 20 17.16 -21.64 -7.44
CA CYS A 20 16.79 -20.25 -7.25
C CYS A 20 16.43 -19.78 -8.64
N SER A 21 15.20 -20.05 -9.05
CA SER A 21 14.62 -19.29 -10.12
C SER A 21 14.57 -17.85 -9.63
N ASP A 22 15.33 -17.00 -10.29
CA ASP A 22 15.07 -15.58 -10.30
C ASP A 22 13.61 -15.42 -10.72
N VAL A 23 12.74 -15.26 -9.73
CA VAL A 23 11.47 -14.61 -9.99
C VAL A 23 11.84 -13.16 -10.23
N PRO A 24 11.75 -12.64 -11.45
CA PRO A 24 11.96 -11.22 -11.65
C PRO A 24 11.01 -10.51 -10.71
N ALA A 25 11.56 -9.69 -9.82
CA ALA A 25 10.75 -8.82 -8.99
C ALA A 25 9.81 -8.05 -9.92
N PRO A 26 8.52 -8.01 -9.68
CA PRO A 26 7.56 -7.39 -10.60
C PRO A 26 7.78 -5.88 -10.77
N TYR A 27 8.72 -5.31 -10.03
CA TYR A 27 9.06 -3.89 -10.11
C TYR A 27 10.56 -3.71 -9.91
N ASP A 28 11.29 -3.45 -11.00
CA ASP A 28 12.58 -2.80 -10.94
C ASP A 28 12.37 -1.35 -10.49
N ILE A 29 12.50 -1.10 -9.20
CA ILE A 29 12.62 0.26 -8.71
C ILE A 29 14.10 0.61 -8.78
N GLU A 30 14.54 1.24 -9.85
CA GLU A 30 15.84 1.90 -9.91
C GLU A 30 15.87 3.03 -8.86
N GLY A 31 16.48 2.75 -7.76
CA GLY A 31 16.67 3.72 -6.68
C GLY A 31 17.27 3.04 -5.47
N GLY A 32 18.57 2.73 -5.56
CA GLY A 32 19.30 2.09 -4.48
C GLY A 32 19.31 2.95 -3.23
N GLY A 33 18.91 2.35 -2.12
CA GLY A 33 19.06 2.91 -0.79
C GLY A 33 18.83 1.82 0.24
N ASN A 34 19.87 1.49 0.96
CA ASN A 34 19.97 0.73 2.19
C ASN A 34 18.64 0.40 2.89
N GLY A 35 18.32 -0.87 2.98
CA GLY A 35 17.43 -1.62 3.85
C GLY A 35 16.56 -0.89 4.88
N GLU A 36 15.65 -0.02 4.46
CA GLU A 36 14.70 0.66 5.33
C GLU A 36 13.36 0.72 4.62
N GLY A 37 12.45 -0.18 4.99
CA GLY A 37 11.03 -0.11 4.68
C GLY A 37 10.65 -0.25 3.19
N PRO A 38 9.37 -0.41 2.89
CA PRO A 38 8.88 -0.38 1.52
C PRO A 38 9.18 0.99 0.89
N ALA A 39 9.71 0.99 -0.33
CA ALA A 39 9.99 2.22 -1.06
C ALA A 39 8.71 3.06 -1.18
N LEU A 40 8.77 4.31 -0.74
CA LEU A 40 7.64 5.23 -0.83
C LEU A 40 7.41 5.60 -2.29
N THR A 41 6.17 5.54 -2.75
CA THR A 41 5.76 6.04 -4.05
C THR A 41 5.38 7.51 -3.90
N GLY A 42 6.03 8.37 -4.68
CA GLY A 42 5.89 9.81 -4.55
C GLY A 42 6.81 10.43 -3.49
N ASP A 43 6.80 11.74 -3.40
CA ASP A 43 7.56 12.53 -2.43
C ASP A 43 6.67 13.45 -1.57
N GLY A 44 5.35 13.35 -1.74
CA GLY A 44 4.35 14.13 -1.01
C GLY A 44 4.17 15.54 -1.50
N THR A 45 4.72 15.89 -2.67
CA THR A 45 4.46 17.16 -3.33
C THR A 45 3.18 17.12 -4.17
N LYS A 46 2.69 18.27 -4.61
CA LYS A 46 1.52 18.35 -5.49
C LYS A 46 1.76 17.67 -6.83
N GLU A 47 2.96 17.79 -7.34
CA GLU A 47 3.40 17.23 -8.63
C GLU A 47 3.64 15.71 -8.54
N ASN A 48 3.99 15.22 -7.36
CA ASN A 48 4.31 13.82 -7.09
C ASN A 48 3.76 13.38 -5.73
N PRO A 49 2.43 13.28 -5.57
CA PRO A 49 1.80 12.95 -4.28
C PRO A 49 2.11 11.51 -3.85
N TYR A 50 2.08 11.27 -2.54
CA TYR A 50 2.13 9.90 -2.02
C TYR A 50 0.90 9.11 -2.48
N ASP A 51 1.09 7.83 -2.78
CA ASP A 51 -0.01 6.88 -2.82
C ASP A 51 -0.49 6.52 -1.40
N ILE A 52 -1.57 5.76 -1.32
CA ILE A 52 -2.18 5.38 -0.03
C ILE A 52 -1.22 4.56 0.84
N ALA A 53 -0.49 3.61 0.27
CA ALA A 53 0.44 2.76 1.00
C ALA A 53 1.61 3.57 1.59
N SER A 54 2.17 4.48 0.80
CA SER A 54 3.23 5.39 1.24
C SER A 54 2.76 6.35 2.32
N ALA A 55 1.57 6.93 2.14
CA ALA A 55 0.98 7.83 3.12
C ALA A 55 0.66 7.12 4.46
N MET A 56 0.24 5.86 4.43
CA MET A 56 0.05 5.05 5.64
C MET A 56 1.36 4.78 6.39
N THR A 57 2.47 4.71 5.68
CA THR A 57 3.80 4.51 6.27
C THR A 57 4.39 5.82 6.81
N LYS A 58 4.09 6.94 6.15
CA LYS A 58 4.62 8.27 6.46
C LYS A 58 3.72 9.02 7.45
N GLN A 59 3.72 8.62 8.70
CA GLN A 59 2.90 9.21 9.77
C GLN A 59 3.74 10.08 10.72
N ASP A 60 4.42 11.10 10.17
CA ASP A 60 5.36 11.96 10.91
C ASP A 60 4.79 13.37 11.22
N ASN A 61 3.49 13.58 11.01
CA ASN A 61 2.81 14.86 11.14
C ASN A 61 3.32 15.96 10.18
N SER A 62 4.02 15.61 9.12
CA SER A 62 4.38 16.54 8.06
C SER A 62 3.19 16.80 7.13
N GLU A 63 3.18 17.98 6.52
CA GLU A 63 2.24 18.32 5.46
C GLU A 63 2.64 17.61 4.18
N ALA A 64 1.69 16.92 3.52
CA ALA A 64 1.96 16.20 2.27
C ALA A 64 0.70 16.11 1.39
N TRP A 65 0.93 15.97 0.09
CA TRP A 65 -0.10 15.63 -0.88
C TRP A 65 -0.25 14.11 -0.96
N VAL A 66 -1.49 13.64 -0.94
CA VAL A 66 -1.84 12.22 -1.05
C VAL A 66 -2.86 12.06 -2.16
N MET A 67 -2.72 11.01 -2.96
CA MET A 67 -3.65 10.67 -4.04
C MET A 67 -4.35 9.36 -3.74
N GLY A 68 -5.67 9.34 -3.90
CA GLY A 68 -6.49 8.15 -3.71
C GLY A 68 -7.93 8.37 -4.16
N TYR A 69 -8.72 7.30 -4.14
CA TYR A 69 -10.14 7.34 -4.44
C TYR A 69 -10.95 7.53 -3.15
N ILE A 70 -11.98 8.35 -3.19
CA ILE A 70 -12.95 8.46 -2.10
C ILE A 70 -13.85 7.24 -2.18
N VAL A 71 -13.76 6.34 -1.21
CA VAL A 71 -14.48 5.06 -1.18
C VAL A 71 -15.59 4.99 -0.15
N GLY A 72 -15.63 5.94 0.79
CA GLY A 72 -16.64 5.95 1.84
C GLY A 72 -16.46 7.08 2.84
N CYS A 73 -17.12 6.94 3.98
CA CYS A 73 -17.00 7.88 5.10
C CYS A 73 -17.05 7.15 6.45
N ILE A 74 -16.75 7.88 7.51
CA ILE A 74 -16.94 7.42 8.90
C ILE A 74 -18.14 8.18 9.45
N ASN A 75 -19.25 7.47 9.67
CA ASN A 75 -20.51 8.10 10.07
C ASN A 75 -20.52 8.60 11.51
N ASP A 76 -19.71 8.06 12.42
CA ASP A 76 -19.59 8.53 13.80
C ASP A 76 -18.13 8.72 14.22
N LYS A 77 -17.54 7.84 14.99
CA LYS A 77 -16.26 8.09 15.67
C LYS A 77 -15.14 7.15 15.27
N SER A 78 -15.47 5.90 14.98
CA SER A 78 -14.47 4.85 14.83
C SER A 78 -14.45 4.28 13.41
N ILE A 79 -13.30 4.30 12.77
CA ILE A 79 -13.13 3.67 11.46
C ILE A 79 -13.46 2.16 11.48
N SER A 80 -13.20 1.48 12.59
CA SER A 80 -13.41 0.03 12.68
C SER A 80 -14.87 -0.39 12.80
N THR A 81 -15.74 0.50 13.28
CA THR A 81 -17.17 0.21 13.51
C THR A 81 -18.10 1.06 12.66
N ASP A 82 -17.66 2.26 12.27
CA ASP A 82 -18.53 3.27 11.67
C ASP A 82 -18.14 3.58 10.22
N ALA A 83 -17.20 2.82 9.64
CA ALA A 83 -16.85 2.92 8.23
C ALA A 83 -18.00 2.45 7.37
N VAL A 84 -18.42 3.29 6.42
CA VAL A 84 -19.51 3.03 5.47
C VAL A 84 -19.00 3.21 4.05
N PHE A 85 -19.18 2.17 3.24
CA PHE A 85 -18.73 2.12 1.84
C PHE A 85 -19.88 2.17 0.83
N ALA A 86 -21.11 2.31 1.32
CA ALA A 86 -22.30 2.45 0.48
C ALA A 86 -23.25 3.51 1.07
N PRO A 87 -23.99 4.24 0.23
CA PRO A 87 -24.97 5.23 0.71
C PRO A 87 -26.04 4.61 1.63
N PRO A 88 -26.59 5.39 2.57
CA PRO A 88 -26.43 6.83 2.74
C PRO A 88 -25.19 7.21 3.55
N PHE A 89 -24.45 8.22 3.06
CA PHE A 89 -23.34 8.82 3.78
C PHE A 89 -23.85 9.99 4.63
N THR A 90 -23.73 9.88 5.94
CA THR A 90 -24.36 10.85 6.86
C THR A 90 -23.35 11.84 7.45
N ASN A 91 -22.06 11.63 7.24
CA ASN A 91 -21.01 12.51 7.75
C ASN A 91 -20.04 12.94 6.64
N PRO A 92 -20.20 14.12 6.06
CA PRO A 92 -19.29 14.62 5.03
C PRO A 92 -17.93 15.11 5.57
N ALA A 93 -17.76 15.13 6.90
CA ALA A 93 -16.55 15.64 7.52
C ALA A 93 -15.40 14.64 7.54
N ASN A 94 -15.69 13.34 7.53
CA ASN A 94 -14.69 12.28 7.65
C ASN A 94 -14.85 11.29 6.51
N ILE A 95 -14.07 11.49 5.46
CA ILE A 95 -14.07 10.60 4.29
C ILE A 95 -13.01 9.51 4.44
N LEU A 96 -13.18 8.43 3.69
CA LEU A 96 -12.19 7.36 3.52
C LEU A 96 -11.64 7.41 2.11
N ILE A 97 -10.30 7.41 2.01
CA ILE A 97 -9.60 7.32 0.73
C ILE A 97 -8.81 6.01 0.65
N ALA A 98 -8.77 5.40 -0.53
CA ALA A 98 -8.09 4.14 -0.79
C ALA A 98 -7.34 4.17 -2.13
N ALA A 99 -6.47 3.18 -2.34
CA ALA A 99 -5.73 3.01 -3.58
C ALA A 99 -6.62 2.48 -4.72
N ASP A 100 -7.69 1.75 -4.38
CA ASP A 100 -8.65 1.18 -5.32
C ASP A 100 -10.03 1.81 -5.10
N ALA A 101 -10.74 2.12 -6.19
CA ALA A 101 -12.07 2.73 -6.16
C ALA A 101 -13.15 1.80 -5.57
N ASP A 102 -12.95 0.50 -5.65
CA ASP A 102 -13.86 -0.53 -5.14
C ASP A 102 -13.45 -1.09 -3.77
N GLU A 103 -12.47 -0.48 -3.09
CA GLU A 103 -11.99 -0.95 -1.79
C GLU A 103 -13.07 -0.78 -0.71
N THR A 104 -13.30 -1.84 0.06
CA THR A 104 -14.26 -1.89 1.17
C THR A 104 -13.62 -2.33 2.50
N ASP A 105 -12.32 -2.61 2.51
CA ASP A 105 -11.59 -2.92 3.74
C ASP A 105 -11.06 -1.63 4.36
N TYR A 106 -11.63 -1.21 5.47
CA TYR A 106 -11.20 0.00 6.17
C TYR A 106 -9.72 0.01 6.57
N LYS A 107 -9.09 -1.17 6.71
CA LYS A 107 -7.66 -1.29 7.05
C LYS A 107 -6.73 -0.85 5.93
N LYS A 108 -7.24 -0.78 4.71
CA LYS A 108 -6.53 -0.30 3.53
C LYS A 108 -6.89 1.14 3.17
N CYS A 109 -7.69 1.79 4.00
CA CYS A 109 -8.15 3.16 3.81
C CYS A 109 -7.47 4.12 4.77
N ILE A 110 -7.30 5.35 4.32
CA ILE A 110 -6.88 6.48 5.16
C ILE A 110 -8.10 7.32 5.49
N PRO A 111 -8.39 7.54 6.79
CA PRO A 111 -9.41 8.50 7.19
C PRO A 111 -8.89 9.93 7.01
N VAL A 112 -9.66 10.76 6.33
CA VAL A 112 -9.35 12.17 6.09
C VAL A 112 -10.43 13.04 6.68
N GLN A 113 -10.06 13.90 7.62
CA GLN A 113 -10.98 14.91 8.16
C GLN A 113 -10.97 16.14 7.26
N LEU A 114 -12.12 16.46 6.70
CA LEU A 114 -12.32 17.66 5.90
C LEU A 114 -12.60 18.87 6.78
N VAL A 115 -11.82 19.92 6.58
CA VAL A 115 -11.99 21.17 7.30
C VAL A 115 -13.36 21.77 6.97
N SER A 116 -14.04 22.31 8.00
CA SER A 116 -15.32 22.98 7.83
C SER A 116 -15.20 24.21 6.92
N GLN A 117 -16.26 24.53 6.20
CA GLN A 117 -16.33 25.69 5.30
C GLN A 117 -15.40 25.60 4.07
N THR A 118 -15.04 24.40 3.63
CA THR A 118 -14.34 24.19 2.36
C THR A 118 -15.31 23.77 1.27
N ASP A 119 -15.01 24.12 0.02
CA ASP A 119 -15.81 23.74 -1.15
C ASP A 119 -15.88 22.23 -1.33
N VAL A 120 -14.79 21.53 -1.00
CA VAL A 120 -14.73 20.06 -1.05
C VAL A 120 -15.75 19.44 -0.10
N ARG A 121 -15.82 19.93 1.15
CA ARG A 121 -16.78 19.44 2.12
C ARG A 121 -18.22 19.77 1.73
N ALA A 122 -18.46 20.94 1.13
CA ALA A 122 -19.77 21.32 0.63
C ALA A 122 -20.22 20.46 -0.56
N ALA A 123 -19.29 20.08 -1.43
CA ALA A 123 -19.59 19.25 -2.60
C ALA A 123 -19.92 17.79 -2.24
N LEU A 124 -19.47 17.30 -1.08
CA LEU A 124 -19.72 15.95 -0.60
C LEU A 124 -20.94 15.85 0.34
N ASN A 125 -21.64 16.92 0.58
CA ASN A 125 -22.76 16.99 1.51
C ASN A 125 -24.10 16.63 0.85
#